data_5e36105c8c813c2a7e2ca1819e5a9013
#
_entry.id   5e36105c8c813c2a7e2ca1819e5a9013
#
_cell.length_a   1.000
_cell.length_b   1.000
_cell.length_c   1.000
_cell.angle_alpha   90.00
_cell.angle_beta   90.00
_cell.angle_gamma   90.00
#
_symmetry.space_group_name_H-M   'P 1'
#
loop_
_entity.id
_entity.type
_entity.pdbx_description
1 polymer ?
#
loop_
_entity_poly.entity_id
_entity_poly.type
_entity_poly.pdbx_seq_one_letter_code
_entity_poly.pdbx_strand_id
1 'polypeptide(L)'
;MRRMLVGFFFLWTFAAHAQTRAVAPTSAAANRIYSPGVNAGDYIYVSGQGPRKPDGTLPATVREQIRQALDNVKLVVEAAHLTMEHVVYVQVYLEDMTQYPEVNGVFGEVLPKTPPARAVLGVAKLPDPGIQINAVAVRSLAEKRAVYPPNYKSAESASPGILTGDRLFVSGMLGVDPATGQVPDDPADQVDLALDRMKSVLEAAGLDLRHMVFVNPYLTEKIPTRVMNERYARRFEFGNTPARATIEVSSLPGGAHIEYTGVAVRDLKQRRAVRPKNMPPSPTASPCVFAGNTLYCSAKSGFIPGAHGGVYANTTAHQLRQTMRNQLDNLEEAEMTFDQVVSTNVYLDDLSDVRAFDDVYVQYFNGVLPARTTIEQIAPGERKPDKDDHYPDLEQMSLIAVRNTSNR
;
A
#
# COMPACT_ATOMS: atom_id res chain seq x y z
N MET A 1 30.49 32.20 55.66
CA MET A 1 29.42 31.38 55.11
C MET A 1 29.28 31.68 53.60
N ARG A 2 29.89 30.83 52.73
CA ARG A 2 29.77 30.94 51.26
C ARG A 2 28.62 30.03 50.81
N ARG A 3 27.57 30.61 50.24
CA ARG A 3 26.48 29.85 49.60
C ARG A 3 26.92 29.46 48.19
N MET A 4 27.02 28.13 47.96
CA MET A 4 27.23 27.52 46.66
C MET A 4 25.88 27.45 45.95
N LEU A 5 25.74 28.19 44.83
CA LEU A 5 24.61 28.05 43.91
C LEU A 5 24.91 26.84 42.99
N VAL A 6 24.14 25.77 43.10
CA VAL A 6 24.14 24.66 42.15
C VAL A 6 23.14 25.00 41.04
N GLY A 7 23.65 25.37 39.88
CA GLY A 7 22.86 25.58 38.69
C GLY A 7 22.49 24.24 38.07
N PHE A 8 21.21 23.89 38.06
CA PHE A 8 20.68 22.78 37.27
C PHE A 8 20.56 23.21 35.81
N PHE A 9 21.46 22.71 34.94
CA PHE A 9 21.29 22.78 33.50
C PHE A 9 20.28 21.70 33.07
N PHE A 10 19.06 22.10 32.75
CA PHE A 10 18.13 21.27 32.00
C PHE A 10 18.59 21.22 30.55
N LEU A 11 19.20 20.11 30.15
CA LEU A 11 19.39 19.74 28.73
C LEU A 11 18.01 19.42 28.15
N TRP A 12 17.41 20.39 27.47
CA TRP A 12 16.30 20.13 26.55
C TRP A 12 16.86 19.43 25.32
N THR A 13 16.74 18.12 25.27
CA THR A 13 16.89 17.39 24.02
C THR A 13 15.71 17.72 23.14
N PHE A 14 15.89 18.66 22.22
CA PHE A 14 14.97 18.81 21.09
C PHE A 14 15.04 17.51 20.27
N ALA A 15 14.06 16.65 20.43
CA ALA A 15 13.80 15.60 19.43
C ALA A 15 13.42 16.34 18.15
N ALA A 16 14.36 16.46 17.22
CA ALA A 16 14.10 16.98 15.89
C ALA A 16 13.13 16.00 15.23
N HIS A 17 11.84 16.32 15.24
CA HIS A 17 10.84 15.57 14.51
C HIS A 17 11.18 15.68 13.02
N ALA A 18 11.44 14.53 12.41
CA ALA A 18 11.90 14.46 11.03
C ALA A 18 10.81 15.03 10.11
N GLN A 19 11.09 16.18 9.51
CA GLN A 19 10.26 16.77 8.47
C GLN A 19 10.18 15.78 7.29
N THR A 20 8.99 15.63 6.72
CA THR A 20 8.79 14.87 5.48
C THR A 20 9.74 15.37 4.40
N ARG A 21 10.51 14.47 3.79
CA ARG A 21 11.49 14.80 2.76
C ARG A 21 11.60 13.70 1.71
N ALA A 22 11.87 14.10 0.47
CA ALA A 22 12.22 13.18 -0.59
C ALA A 22 13.53 12.44 -0.28
N VAL A 23 13.58 11.18 -0.67
CA VAL A 23 14.75 10.30 -0.60
C VAL A 23 15.05 9.80 -2.00
N ALA A 24 16.24 10.08 -2.50
CA ALA A 24 16.66 9.63 -3.81
C ALA A 24 18.13 9.17 -3.76
N PRO A 25 18.47 8.04 -4.40
CA PRO A 25 19.85 7.67 -4.65
C PRO A 25 20.57 8.77 -5.46
N THR A 26 21.86 8.94 -5.24
CA THR A 26 22.66 9.90 -6.01
C THR A 26 22.74 9.56 -7.51
N SER A 27 22.53 8.29 -7.85
CA SER A 27 22.45 7.80 -9.23
C SER A 27 21.09 7.99 -9.89
N ALA A 28 20.05 8.40 -9.13
CA ALA A 28 18.71 8.56 -9.68
C ALA A 28 18.64 9.79 -10.59
N ALA A 29 18.06 9.62 -11.79
CA ALA A 29 17.68 10.75 -12.62
C ALA A 29 16.63 11.61 -11.90
N ALA A 30 16.67 12.92 -12.13
CA ALA A 30 15.66 13.82 -11.57
C ALA A 30 14.26 13.43 -12.10
N ASN A 31 13.40 13.02 -11.19
CA ASN A 31 12.01 12.72 -11.49
C ASN A 31 11.14 13.89 -11.01
N ARG A 32 10.27 14.40 -11.88
CA ARG A 32 9.37 15.52 -11.61
C ARG A 32 7.93 15.08 -11.34
N ILE A 33 7.68 13.77 -11.28
CA ILE A 33 6.33 13.20 -11.16
C ILE A 33 6.13 12.58 -9.78
N TYR A 34 7.18 11.93 -9.22
CA TYR A 34 7.17 11.32 -7.88
C TYR A 34 8.59 11.26 -7.32
N SER A 35 8.71 11.10 -6.02
CA SER A 35 10.01 10.85 -5.37
C SER A 35 10.34 9.36 -5.39
N PRO A 36 11.60 8.94 -5.63
CA PRO A 36 12.00 7.53 -5.52
C PRO A 36 11.65 6.92 -4.16
N GLY A 37 11.72 7.72 -3.12
CA GLY A 37 11.23 7.40 -1.79
C GLY A 37 10.89 8.66 -1.00
N VAL A 38 10.13 8.50 0.09
CA VAL A 38 9.78 9.58 1.02
C VAL A 38 10.06 9.15 2.44
N ASN A 39 10.88 9.93 3.15
CA ASN A 39 11.06 9.82 4.58
C ASN A 39 9.90 10.57 5.28
N ALA A 40 9.07 9.85 5.99
CA ALA A 40 7.90 10.34 6.69
C ALA A 40 8.02 10.17 8.23
N GLY A 41 9.21 10.36 8.77
CA GLY A 41 9.49 10.18 10.19
C GLY A 41 9.89 8.74 10.53
N ASP A 42 9.01 7.99 11.17
CA ASP A 42 9.28 6.62 11.60
C ASP A 42 9.33 5.62 10.43
N TYR A 43 8.75 5.98 9.29
CA TYR A 43 8.68 5.14 8.11
C TYR A 43 9.23 5.82 6.86
N ILE A 44 9.80 5.00 5.99
CA ILE A 44 10.21 5.37 4.63
C ILE A 44 9.33 4.60 3.65
N TYR A 45 8.70 5.32 2.72
CA TYR A 45 7.92 4.76 1.64
C TYR A 45 8.75 4.78 0.37
N VAL A 46 8.95 3.61 -0.25
CA VAL A 46 9.73 3.44 -1.48
C VAL A 46 8.74 3.28 -2.65
N SER A 47 8.91 4.07 -3.68
CA SER A 47 8.14 3.98 -4.94
C SER A 47 8.34 2.63 -5.62
N GLY A 48 7.44 2.28 -6.53
CA GLY A 48 7.62 1.14 -7.40
C GLY A 48 8.95 1.22 -8.15
N GLN A 49 9.81 0.23 -7.94
CA GLN A 49 11.11 0.08 -8.55
C GLN A 49 11.04 -1.02 -9.61
N GLY A 50 11.27 -0.66 -10.87
CA GLY A 50 11.38 -1.61 -11.99
C GLY A 50 12.76 -2.26 -12.07
N PRO A 51 12.96 -3.13 -13.08
CA PRO A 51 14.18 -3.92 -13.25
C PRO A 51 15.30 -3.18 -13.99
N ARG A 52 15.13 -1.90 -14.38
CA ARG A 52 16.19 -1.17 -15.10
C ARG A 52 17.32 -0.77 -14.16
N LYS A 53 18.54 -0.90 -14.68
CA LYS A 53 19.73 -0.37 -14.01
C LYS A 53 19.73 1.17 -14.08
N PRO A 54 20.56 1.86 -13.26
CA PRO A 54 20.68 3.32 -13.31
C PRO A 54 21.07 3.90 -14.68
N ASP A 55 21.73 3.12 -15.53
CA ASP A 55 22.09 3.50 -16.91
C ASP A 55 20.93 3.28 -17.91
N GLY A 56 19.76 2.83 -17.45
CA GLY A 56 18.57 2.57 -18.25
C GLY A 56 18.56 1.19 -18.93
N THR A 57 19.61 0.38 -18.81
CA THR A 57 19.66 -0.97 -19.42
C THR A 57 18.76 -1.95 -18.66
N LEU A 58 18.13 -2.86 -19.40
CA LEU A 58 17.33 -3.95 -18.84
C LEU A 58 18.17 -5.24 -18.78
N PRO A 59 18.28 -5.92 -17.62
CA PRO A 59 18.94 -7.20 -17.51
C PRO A 59 18.30 -8.26 -18.42
N ALA A 60 19.12 -9.22 -18.90
CA ALA A 60 18.69 -10.16 -19.93
C ALA A 60 17.77 -11.28 -19.40
N THR A 61 17.95 -11.71 -18.15
CA THR A 61 17.17 -12.81 -17.58
C THR A 61 16.20 -12.33 -16.52
N VAL A 62 15.09 -13.06 -16.37
CA VAL A 62 14.08 -12.78 -15.32
C VAL A 62 14.71 -12.72 -13.93
N ARG A 63 15.59 -13.64 -13.61
CA ARG A 63 16.30 -13.69 -12.33
C ARG A 63 17.11 -12.42 -12.06
N GLU A 64 17.85 -11.95 -13.08
CA GLU A 64 18.60 -10.69 -12.99
C GLU A 64 17.68 -9.48 -12.89
N GLN A 65 16.53 -9.48 -13.56
CA GLN A 65 15.53 -8.42 -13.47
C GLN A 65 14.93 -8.33 -12.06
N ILE A 66 14.59 -9.46 -11.44
CA ILE A 66 14.10 -9.52 -10.06
C ILE A 66 15.15 -8.98 -9.09
N ARG A 67 16.42 -9.43 -9.24
CA ARG A 67 17.54 -8.95 -8.43
C ARG A 67 17.74 -7.46 -8.59
N GLN A 68 17.72 -6.94 -9.82
CA GLN A 68 17.88 -5.52 -10.10
C GLN A 68 16.77 -4.67 -9.47
N ALA A 69 15.51 -5.11 -9.55
CA ALA A 69 14.40 -4.41 -8.90
C ALA A 69 14.58 -4.34 -7.37
N LEU A 70 15.06 -5.43 -6.73
CA LEU A 70 15.42 -5.41 -5.30
C LEU A 70 16.63 -4.51 -5.01
N ASP A 71 17.64 -4.51 -5.87
CA ASP A 71 18.80 -3.63 -5.71
C ASP A 71 18.40 -2.15 -5.84
N ASN A 72 17.44 -1.82 -6.72
CA ASN A 72 16.89 -0.48 -6.83
C ASN A 72 16.11 -0.07 -5.55
N VAL A 73 15.33 -0.97 -4.96
CA VAL A 73 14.72 -0.75 -3.62
C VAL A 73 15.79 -0.50 -2.57
N LYS A 74 16.84 -1.32 -2.55
CA LYS A 74 17.98 -1.18 -1.63
C LYS A 74 18.65 0.17 -1.75
N LEU A 75 18.91 0.66 -2.98
CA LEU A 75 19.51 1.98 -3.21
C LEU A 75 18.69 3.11 -2.58
N VAL A 76 17.36 3.06 -2.67
CA VAL A 76 16.48 4.07 -2.04
C VAL A 76 16.51 3.94 -0.51
N VAL A 77 16.49 2.73 0.03
CA VAL A 77 16.59 2.47 1.47
C VAL A 77 17.93 2.98 2.03
N GLU A 78 19.03 2.72 1.33
CA GLU A 78 20.38 3.22 1.69
C GLU A 78 20.49 4.75 1.60
N ALA A 79 19.83 5.37 0.63
CA ALA A 79 19.75 6.84 0.54
C ALA A 79 18.99 7.47 1.74
N ALA A 80 18.16 6.69 2.43
CA ALA A 80 17.54 7.08 3.71
C ALA A 80 18.42 6.78 4.94
N HIS A 81 19.69 6.34 4.73
CA HIS A 81 20.63 5.88 5.75
C HIS A 81 20.12 4.65 6.54
N LEU A 82 19.45 3.74 5.85
CA LEU A 82 18.95 2.47 6.37
C LEU A 82 19.54 1.30 5.58
N THR A 83 19.20 0.08 6.00
CA THR A 83 19.59 -1.17 5.33
C THR A 83 18.37 -2.01 5.01
N MET A 84 18.50 -3.08 4.25
CA MET A 84 17.40 -4.00 3.95
C MET A 84 16.80 -4.65 5.21
N GLU A 85 17.52 -4.68 6.33
CA GLU A 85 16.98 -5.10 7.63
C GLU A 85 15.84 -4.21 8.13
N HIS A 86 15.77 -2.96 7.68
CA HIS A 86 14.71 -2.03 8.06
C HIS A 86 13.43 -2.20 7.23
N VAL A 87 13.47 -2.94 6.12
CA VAL A 87 12.28 -3.20 5.29
C VAL A 87 11.31 -4.08 6.07
N VAL A 88 10.06 -3.62 6.20
CA VAL A 88 8.98 -4.30 6.94
C VAL A 88 7.91 -4.86 6.03
N TYR A 89 7.74 -4.28 4.84
CA TYR A 89 6.77 -4.71 3.84
C TYR A 89 7.32 -4.51 2.43
N VAL A 90 7.05 -5.46 1.56
CA VAL A 90 7.28 -5.33 0.11
C VAL A 90 6.04 -5.79 -0.64
N GLN A 91 5.71 -5.10 -1.72
CA GLN A 91 4.71 -5.54 -2.67
C GLN A 91 5.36 -5.74 -4.02
N VAL A 92 5.15 -6.91 -4.58
CA VAL A 92 5.72 -7.36 -5.85
C VAL A 92 4.60 -7.45 -6.87
N TYR A 93 4.80 -6.83 -8.02
CA TYR A 93 3.91 -6.91 -9.16
C TYR A 93 4.62 -7.63 -10.31
N LEU A 94 3.94 -8.58 -10.92
CA LEU A 94 4.44 -9.39 -12.03
C LEU A 94 3.46 -9.31 -13.21
N GLU A 95 3.97 -9.19 -14.43
CA GLU A 95 3.15 -9.38 -15.63
C GLU A 95 2.92 -10.87 -15.91
N ASP A 96 3.83 -11.73 -15.46
CA ASP A 96 3.75 -13.18 -15.62
C ASP A 96 3.97 -13.90 -14.29
N MET A 97 2.89 -14.46 -13.72
CA MET A 97 2.91 -15.18 -12.44
C MET A 97 3.70 -16.51 -12.51
N THR A 98 4.02 -17.04 -13.71
CA THR A 98 4.90 -18.21 -13.84
C THR A 98 6.31 -17.93 -13.30
N GLN A 99 6.68 -16.65 -13.16
CA GLN A 99 7.95 -16.20 -12.58
C GLN A 99 7.97 -16.20 -11.04
N TYR A 100 6.85 -16.49 -10.38
CA TYR A 100 6.76 -16.50 -8.91
C TYR A 100 7.79 -17.40 -8.21
N PRO A 101 8.14 -18.61 -8.71
CA PRO A 101 9.22 -19.40 -8.12
C PRO A 101 10.59 -18.71 -8.16
N GLU A 102 10.91 -17.98 -9.25
CA GLU A 102 12.15 -17.21 -9.35
C GLU A 102 12.16 -16.04 -8.36
N VAL A 103 11.02 -15.38 -8.15
CA VAL A 103 10.89 -14.34 -7.09
C VAL A 103 11.24 -14.94 -5.73
N ASN A 104 10.68 -16.10 -5.38
CA ASN A 104 10.97 -16.78 -4.12
C ASN A 104 12.46 -17.12 -3.98
N GLY A 105 13.08 -17.63 -5.04
CA GLY A 105 14.50 -17.95 -5.06
C GLY A 105 15.39 -16.74 -4.81
N VAL A 106 15.18 -15.66 -5.57
CA VAL A 106 16.00 -14.43 -5.40
C VAL A 106 15.74 -13.77 -4.04
N PHE A 107 14.49 -13.73 -3.58
CA PHE A 107 14.16 -13.16 -2.27
C PHE A 107 14.81 -13.94 -1.13
N GLY A 108 14.83 -15.28 -1.19
CA GLY A 108 15.51 -16.13 -0.20
C GLY A 108 17.03 -15.93 -0.16
N GLU A 109 17.65 -15.53 -1.28
CA GLU A 109 19.08 -15.24 -1.35
C GLU A 109 19.47 -13.84 -0.87
N VAL A 110 18.61 -12.85 -1.14
CA VAL A 110 18.97 -11.43 -1.01
C VAL A 110 18.44 -10.82 0.29
N LEU A 111 17.28 -11.30 0.75
CA LEU A 111 16.64 -10.72 1.93
C LEU A 111 17.28 -11.18 3.25
N PRO A 112 17.13 -10.37 4.33
CA PRO A 112 17.64 -10.75 5.65
C PRO A 112 16.94 -12.00 6.20
N LYS A 113 17.56 -12.60 7.25
CA LYS A 113 17.01 -13.79 7.95
C LYS A 113 15.59 -13.59 8.48
N THR A 114 15.21 -12.36 8.79
CA THR A 114 13.83 -11.96 9.09
C THR A 114 13.29 -11.21 7.88
N PRO A 115 12.78 -11.92 6.84
CA PRO A 115 12.28 -11.27 5.64
C PRO A 115 11.05 -10.42 5.95
N PRO A 116 10.79 -9.36 5.16
CA PRO A 116 9.61 -8.53 5.34
C PRO A 116 8.30 -9.29 5.12
N ALA A 117 7.20 -8.73 5.56
CA ALA A 117 5.89 -9.12 5.07
C ALA A 117 5.82 -8.82 3.56
N ARG A 118 5.11 -9.66 2.78
CA ARG A 118 5.11 -9.59 1.32
C ARG A 118 3.76 -9.98 0.72
N ALA A 119 3.36 -9.24 -0.33
CA ALA A 119 2.35 -9.66 -1.29
C ALA A 119 2.96 -9.80 -2.69
N VAL A 120 2.41 -10.69 -3.51
CA VAL A 120 2.81 -10.87 -4.92
C VAL A 120 1.57 -10.94 -5.79
N LEU A 121 1.47 -10.02 -6.75
CA LEU A 121 0.28 -9.84 -7.58
C LEU A 121 0.62 -9.97 -9.06
N GLY A 122 -0.20 -10.69 -9.81
CA GLY A 122 -0.21 -10.61 -11.26
C GLY A 122 -0.99 -9.39 -11.73
N VAL A 123 -0.45 -8.60 -12.62
CA VAL A 123 -1.06 -7.37 -13.16
C VAL A 123 -1.11 -7.41 -14.68
N ALA A 124 -1.91 -6.55 -15.30
CA ALA A 124 -2.02 -6.53 -16.76
C ALA A 124 -0.73 -6.03 -17.40
N LYS A 125 -0.20 -4.88 -16.94
CA LYS A 125 1.08 -4.32 -17.39
C LYS A 125 1.75 -3.48 -16.31
N LEU A 126 3.04 -3.25 -16.49
CA LEU A 126 3.90 -2.41 -15.68
C LEU A 126 4.54 -1.29 -16.52
N PRO A 127 4.89 -0.14 -15.91
CA PRO A 127 5.61 0.93 -16.62
C PRO A 127 6.96 0.47 -17.22
N ASP A 128 7.70 -0.36 -16.47
CA ASP A 128 8.82 -1.16 -16.96
C ASP A 128 8.41 -2.64 -16.99
N PRO A 129 8.72 -3.38 -18.05
CA PRO A 129 8.21 -4.73 -18.21
C PRO A 129 8.76 -5.72 -17.19
N GLY A 130 7.96 -6.72 -16.87
CA GLY A 130 8.31 -7.91 -16.11
C GLY A 130 7.99 -7.80 -14.62
N ILE A 131 8.66 -6.94 -13.88
CA ILE A 131 8.52 -6.84 -12.42
C ILE A 131 8.58 -5.39 -11.91
N GLN A 132 7.79 -5.09 -10.88
CA GLN A 132 7.93 -3.88 -10.08
C GLN A 132 7.82 -4.21 -8.60
N ILE A 133 8.62 -3.56 -7.74
CA ILE A 133 8.64 -3.77 -6.29
C ILE A 133 8.55 -2.41 -5.60
N ASN A 134 7.56 -2.22 -4.72
CA ASN A 134 7.56 -1.14 -3.75
C ASN A 134 7.87 -1.67 -2.35
N ALA A 135 8.22 -0.78 -1.42
CA ALA A 135 8.55 -1.18 -0.07
C ALA A 135 8.18 -0.13 0.98
N VAL A 136 8.02 -0.60 2.21
CA VAL A 136 7.98 0.23 3.41
C VAL A 136 9.13 -0.20 4.32
N ALA A 137 9.93 0.76 4.79
CA ALA A 137 10.97 0.53 5.78
C ALA A 137 10.66 1.30 7.06
N VAL A 138 11.02 0.73 8.23
CA VAL A 138 10.91 1.37 9.54
C VAL A 138 12.26 1.90 9.98
N ARG A 139 12.29 3.06 10.61
CA ARG A 139 13.56 3.67 11.07
C ARG A 139 14.18 2.93 12.24
N SER A 140 13.37 2.49 13.20
CA SER A 140 13.84 1.79 14.39
C SER A 140 13.64 0.27 14.26
N LEU A 141 14.71 -0.49 14.50
CA LEU A 141 14.66 -1.95 14.58
C LEU A 141 14.34 -2.47 15.99
N ALA A 142 14.26 -1.61 16.99
CA ALA A 142 14.19 -2.01 18.41
C ALA A 142 12.99 -2.95 18.71
N GLU A 143 11.86 -2.72 18.05
CA GLU A 143 10.66 -3.57 18.22
C GLU A 143 10.26 -4.32 16.94
N LYS A 144 11.14 -4.30 15.90
CA LYS A 144 10.87 -5.06 14.68
C LYS A 144 11.01 -6.56 14.95
N ARG A 145 9.94 -7.30 14.72
CA ARG A 145 9.95 -8.76 14.79
C ARG A 145 8.95 -9.40 13.84
N ALA A 146 9.28 -10.58 13.34
CA ALA A 146 8.32 -11.39 12.61
C ALA A 146 7.26 -11.99 13.55
N VAL A 147 6.06 -12.12 13.04
CA VAL A 147 4.90 -12.72 13.72
C VAL A 147 4.45 -13.93 12.94
N TYR A 148 4.40 -15.08 13.61
CA TYR A 148 3.99 -16.35 13.02
C TYR A 148 2.77 -16.90 13.75
N PRO A 149 1.64 -17.14 13.06
CA PRO A 149 0.54 -17.90 13.62
C PRO A 149 0.97 -19.33 14.01
N PRO A 150 0.30 -19.97 14.97
CA PRO A 150 0.55 -21.37 15.28
C PRO A 150 0.43 -22.23 14.01
N ASN A 151 1.34 -23.20 13.85
CA ASN A 151 1.40 -24.13 12.72
C ASN A 151 1.62 -23.49 11.33
N TYR A 152 2.02 -22.21 11.27
CA TYR A 152 2.36 -21.57 10.02
C TYR A 152 3.69 -22.16 9.48
N LYS A 153 3.64 -22.65 8.23
CA LYS A 153 4.87 -23.08 7.54
C LYS A 153 5.64 -21.83 7.11
N SER A 154 6.82 -21.63 7.71
CA SER A 154 7.68 -20.50 7.34
C SER A 154 8.12 -20.62 5.89
N ALA A 155 7.99 -19.53 5.14
CA ALA A 155 8.65 -19.36 3.85
C ALA A 155 9.94 -18.56 4.06
N GLU A 156 11.03 -18.99 3.46
CA GLU A 156 12.33 -18.31 3.58
C GLU A 156 12.32 -16.89 2.97
N SER A 157 11.35 -16.60 2.13
CA SER A 157 11.25 -15.36 1.33
C SER A 157 10.23 -14.34 1.84
N ALA A 158 9.49 -14.64 2.92
CA ALA A 158 8.50 -13.73 3.51
C ALA A 158 8.12 -14.14 4.94
N SER A 159 7.86 -13.18 5.80
CA SER A 159 7.22 -13.38 7.11
C SER A 159 5.72 -13.17 7.01
N PRO A 160 4.86 -13.94 7.71
CA PRO A 160 3.40 -13.76 7.68
C PRO A 160 2.96 -12.38 8.14
N GLY A 161 3.68 -11.80 9.10
CA GLY A 161 3.53 -10.44 9.54
C GLY A 161 4.81 -9.89 10.13
N ILE A 162 4.99 -8.58 10.04
CA ILE A 162 6.08 -7.85 10.70
C ILE A 162 5.48 -6.85 11.67
N LEU A 163 5.76 -7.02 12.94
CA LEU A 163 5.42 -6.09 14.01
C LEU A 163 6.54 -5.07 14.18
N THR A 164 6.17 -3.82 14.37
CA THR A 164 7.03 -2.68 14.70
C THR A 164 6.60 -2.06 16.03
N GLY A 165 7.17 -0.92 16.41
CA GLY A 165 6.79 -0.22 17.64
C GLY A 165 5.31 0.14 17.70
N ASP A 166 4.70 0.51 16.59
CA ASP A 166 3.33 1.02 16.55
C ASP A 166 2.38 0.27 15.60
N ARG A 167 2.89 -0.61 14.69
CA ARG A 167 2.12 -1.25 13.62
C ARG A 167 2.47 -2.70 13.39
N LEU A 168 1.50 -3.43 12.82
CA LEU A 168 1.70 -4.73 12.20
C LEU A 168 1.43 -4.61 10.70
N PHE A 169 2.39 -5.07 9.89
CA PHE A 169 2.25 -5.25 8.44
C PHE A 169 1.94 -6.71 8.17
N VAL A 170 0.84 -7.00 7.49
CA VAL A 170 0.39 -8.37 7.19
C VAL A 170 0.71 -8.68 5.74
N SER A 171 1.34 -9.84 5.51
CA SER A 171 1.59 -10.40 4.18
C SER A 171 0.31 -10.72 3.43
N GLY A 172 0.42 -11.06 2.16
CA GLY A 172 -0.65 -11.60 1.36
C GLY A 172 -1.23 -12.88 1.95
N MET A 173 -2.47 -12.80 2.41
CA MET A 173 -3.23 -13.94 2.93
C MET A 173 -4.14 -14.45 1.83
N LEU A 174 -3.70 -15.54 1.20
CA LEU A 174 -4.39 -16.16 0.06
C LEU A 174 -5.59 -16.98 0.52
N GLY A 175 -6.65 -17.02 -0.31
CA GLY A 175 -7.79 -17.92 -0.17
C GLY A 175 -7.46 -19.37 -0.55
N VAL A 176 -6.39 -19.91 0.04
CA VAL A 176 -5.87 -21.28 -0.17
C VAL A 176 -5.76 -21.97 1.16
N ASP A 177 -6.22 -23.22 1.25
CA ASP A 177 -6.08 -24.04 2.44
C ASP A 177 -4.60 -24.27 2.74
N PRO A 178 -4.09 -23.81 3.89
CA PRO A 178 -2.66 -23.89 4.20
C PRO A 178 -2.18 -25.33 4.50
N ALA A 179 -3.08 -26.26 4.80
CA ALA A 179 -2.76 -27.66 5.10
C ALA A 179 -2.60 -28.48 3.80
N THR A 180 -3.52 -28.28 2.85
CA THR A 180 -3.60 -29.06 1.62
C THR A 180 -3.05 -28.35 0.39
N GLY A 181 -2.95 -27.01 0.39
CA GLY A 181 -2.62 -26.18 -0.76
C GLY A 181 -3.77 -26.06 -1.77
N GLN A 182 -4.96 -26.53 -1.44
CA GLN A 182 -6.11 -26.49 -2.34
C GLN A 182 -6.84 -25.14 -2.25
N VAL A 183 -7.36 -24.72 -3.41
CA VAL A 183 -8.24 -23.54 -3.53
C VAL A 183 -9.67 -24.06 -3.43
N PRO A 184 -10.49 -23.59 -2.47
CA PRO A 184 -11.91 -23.98 -2.41
C PRO A 184 -12.66 -23.58 -3.68
N ASP A 185 -13.62 -24.40 -4.11
CA ASP A 185 -14.44 -24.11 -5.31
C ASP A 185 -15.40 -22.93 -5.08
N ASP A 186 -15.95 -22.78 -3.86
CA ASP A 186 -16.85 -21.66 -3.54
C ASP A 186 -16.06 -20.37 -3.30
N PRO A 187 -16.32 -19.30 -4.07
CA PRO A 187 -15.72 -17.99 -3.85
C PRO A 187 -15.89 -17.44 -2.44
N ALA A 188 -17.02 -17.73 -1.77
CA ALA A 188 -17.26 -17.26 -0.41
C ALA A 188 -16.32 -17.94 0.60
N ASP A 189 -16.04 -19.24 0.42
CA ASP A 189 -15.11 -19.99 1.26
C ASP A 189 -13.68 -19.50 1.08
N GLN A 190 -13.28 -19.16 -0.15
CA GLN A 190 -11.97 -18.55 -0.39
C GLN A 190 -11.82 -17.20 0.33
N VAL A 191 -12.85 -16.35 0.29
CA VAL A 191 -12.86 -15.05 0.99
C VAL A 191 -12.75 -15.23 2.50
N ASP A 192 -13.58 -16.11 3.08
CA ASP A 192 -13.54 -16.38 4.51
C ASP A 192 -12.21 -16.95 4.95
N LEU A 193 -11.64 -17.89 4.20
CA LEU A 193 -10.33 -18.48 4.48
C LEU A 193 -9.20 -17.43 4.49
N ALA A 194 -9.17 -16.55 3.50
CA ALA A 194 -8.18 -15.48 3.44
C ALA A 194 -8.30 -14.49 4.63
N LEU A 195 -9.55 -14.14 5.02
CA LEU A 195 -9.81 -13.29 6.18
C LEU A 195 -9.47 -13.99 7.51
N ASP A 196 -9.73 -15.29 7.64
CA ASP A 196 -9.37 -16.07 8.82
C ASP A 196 -7.85 -16.20 8.97
N ARG A 197 -7.13 -16.34 7.86
CA ARG A 197 -5.65 -16.32 7.86
C ARG A 197 -5.11 -14.95 8.28
N MET A 198 -5.69 -13.85 7.78
CA MET A 198 -5.33 -12.50 8.25
C MET A 198 -5.58 -12.35 9.76
N LYS A 199 -6.76 -12.79 10.24
CA LYS A 199 -7.10 -12.79 11.65
C LYS A 199 -6.09 -13.57 12.48
N SER A 200 -5.66 -14.76 12.04
CA SER A 200 -4.66 -15.56 12.77
C SER A 200 -3.30 -14.86 12.93
N VAL A 201 -2.88 -14.07 11.94
CA VAL A 201 -1.65 -13.25 12.06
C VAL A 201 -1.83 -12.13 13.09
N LEU A 202 -2.99 -11.48 13.10
CA LEU A 202 -3.32 -10.46 14.10
C LEU A 202 -3.31 -11.05 15.52
N GLU A 203 -3.98 -12.19 15.73
CA GLU A 203 -4.06 -12.88 17.03
C GLU A 203 -2.67 -13.31 17.52
N ALA A 204 -1.79 -13.79 16.64
CA ALA A 204 -0.40 -14.11 16.96
C ALA A 204 0.44 -12.88 17.38
N ALA A 205 0.01 -11.69 16.97
CA ALA A 205 0.59 -10.42 17.43
C ALA A 205 -0.07 -9.87 18.70
N GLY A 206 -1.11 -10.53 19.23
CA GLY A 206 -1.93 -10.04 20.34
C GLY A 206 -2.94 -8.97 19.92
N LEU A 207 -3.32 -8.94 18.65
CA LEU A 207 -4.24 -7.97 18.05
C LEU A 207 -5.50 -8.70 17.54
N ASP A 208 -6.46 -7.92 17.03
CA ASP A 208 -7.66 -8.44 16.36
C ASP A 208 -8.05 -7.53 15.17
N LEU A 209 -9.12 -7.88 14.46
CA LEU A 209 -9.56 -7.15 13.26
C LEU A 209 -9.92 -5.67 13.53
N ARG A 210 -10.26 -5.29 14.77
CA ARG A 210 -10.53 -3.90 15.14
C ARG A 210 -9.30 -3.01 15.02
N HIS A 211 -8.10 -3.61 15.07
CA HIS A 211 -6.82 -2.89 14.93
C HIS A 211 -6.49 -2.54 13.47
N MET A 212 -7.17 -3.15 12.49
CA MET A 212 -6.90 -2.89 11.08
C MET A 212 -7.21 -1.45 10.71
N VAL A 213 -6.25 -0.76 10.10
CA VAL A 213 -6.39 0.61 9.60
C VAL A 213 -6.48 0.65 8.08
N PHE A 214 -5.84 -0.28 7.40
CA PHE A 214 -5.86 -0.40 5.94
C PHE A 214 -5.89 -1.86 5.51
N VAL A 215 -6.72 -2.18 4.53
CA VAL A 215 -6.85 -3.52 3.95
C VAL A 215 -6.89 -3.40 2.43
N ASN A 216 -6.10 -4.23 1.74
CA ASN A 216 -6.16 -4.36 0.29
C ASN A 216 -6.67 -5.75 -0.08
N PRO A 217 -7.91 -5.88 -0.56
CA PRO A 217 -8.37 -7.07 -1.27
C PRO A 217 -7.85 -7.05 -2.72
N TYR A 218 -7.23 -8.14 -3.14
CA TYR A 218 -6.85 -8.40 -4.52
C TYR A 218 -7.64 -9.59 -5.02
N LEU A 219 -8.42 -9.40 -6.09
CA LEU A 219 -9.29 -10.45 -6.62
C LEU A 219 -9.02 -10.69 -8.09
N THR A 220 -9.14 -11.94 -8.51
CA THR A 220 -9.31 -12.27 -9.93
C THR A 220 -10.81 -12.23 -10.29
N GLU A 221 -11.14 -12.29 -11.56
CA GLU A 221 -12.51 -12.37 -12.08
C GLU A 221 -13.37 -13.52 -11.46
N LYS A 222 -12.70 -14.51 -10.85
CA LYS A 222 -13.36 -15.66 -10.20
C LYS A 222 -14.05 -15.31 -8.89
N ILE A 223 -13.72 -14.19 -8.26
CA ILE A 223 -14.35 -13.71 -7.03
C ILE A 223 -15.27 -12.54 -7.36
N PRO A 224 -16.58 -12.73 -7.42
CA PRO A 224 -17.51 -11.62 -7.59
C PRO A 224 -17.37 -10.61 -6.45
N THR A 225 -17.19 -9.33 -6.77
CA THR A 225 -17.02 -8.24 -5.80
C THR A 225 -18.14 -8.22 -4.75
N ARG A 226 -19.39 -8.57 -5.16
CA ARG A 226 -20.53 -8.67 -4.23
C ARG A 226 -20.29 -9.74 -3.16
N VAL A 227 -19.80 -10.94 -3.53
CA VAL A 227 -19.52 -12.03 -2.58
C VAL A 227 -18.42 -11.59 -1.60
N MET A 228 -17.34 -11.01 -2.12
CA MET A 228 -16.25 -10.47 -1.30
C MET A 228 -16.78 -9.41 -0.31
N ASN A 229 -17.56 -8.44 -0.78
CA ASN A 229 -18.12 -7.38 0.07
C ASN A 229 -19.04 -7.92 1.17
N GLU A 230 -19.91 -8.90 0.87
CA GLU A 230 -20.82 -9.51 1.83
C GLU A 230 -20.06 -10.24 2.96
N ARG A 231 -19.00 -11.00 2.61
CA ARG A 231 -18.18 -11.74 3.58
C ARG A 231 -17.32 -10.78 4.40
N TYR A 232 -16.70 -9.80 3.74
CA TYR A 232 -15.89 -8.77 4.38
C TYR A 232 -16.67 -7.95 5.40
N ALA A 233 -17.88 -7.47 5.02
CA ALA A 233 -18.72 -6.64 5.89
C ALA A 233 -19.11 -7.33 7.21
N ARG A 234 -19.15 -8.66 7.25
CA ARG A 234 -19.44 -9.43 8.49
C ARG A 234 -18.28 -9.43 9.48
N ARG A 235 -17.10 -9.05 9.06
CA ARG A 235 -15.84 -9.10 9.85
C ARG A 235 -15.53 -7.78 10.55
N PHE A 236 -16.13 -6.67 10.10
CA PHE A 236 -15.82 -5.32 10.59
C PHE A 236 -17.07 -4.59 11.06
N GLU A 237 -16.88 -3.67 12.01
CA GLU A 237 -17.96 -2.83 12.54
C GLU A 237 -18.43 -1.84 11.48
N PHE A 238 -19.76 -1.76 11.28
CA PHE A 238 -20.36 -0.83 10.32
C PHE A 238 -19.99 0.63 10.63
N GLY A 239 -19.50 1.33 9.64
CA GLY A 239 -19.08 2.74 9.76
C GLY A 239 -17.74 2.96 10.47
N ASN A 240 -17.08 1.90 10.97
CA ASN A 240 -15.75 1.93 11.58
C ASN A 240 -14.81 0.89 10.94
N THR A 241 -15.05 0.56 9.69
CA THR A 241 -14.23 -0.35 8.88
C THR A 241 -12.83 0.22 8.64
N PRO A 242 -11.83 -0.60 8.27
CA PRO A 242 -10.56 -0.07 7.73
C PRO A 242 -10.76 0.76 6.47
N ALA A 243 -9.81 1.61 6.13
CA ALA A 243 -9.67 2.12 4.77
C ALA A 243 -9.30 0.95 3.84
N ARG A 244 -9.69 1.03 2.56
CA ARG A 244 -9.60 -0.11 1.63
C ARG A 244 -9.25 0.32 0.21
N ALA A 245 -8.36 -0.44 -0.44
CA ALA A 245 -8.15 -0.38 -1.88
C ALA A 245 -8.38 -1.79 -2.47
N THR A 246 -9.46 -1.96 -3.22
CA THR A 246 -9.81 -3.22 -3.89
C THR A 246 -9.36 -3.16 -5.34
N ILE A 247 -8.57 -4.15 -5.75
CA ILE A 247 -7.95 -4.17 -7.07
C ILE A 247 -8.24 -5.52 -7.74
N GLU A 248 -8.66 -5.48 -9.01
CA GLU A 248 -8.71 -6.66 -9.85
C GLU A 248 -7.33 -6.94 -10.44
N VAL A 249 -6.90 -8.22 -10.30
CA VAL A 249 -5.58 -8.70 -10.69
C VAL A 249 -5.71 -9.86 -11.69
N SER A 250 -4.69 -10.04 -12.53
CA SER A 250 -4.71 -11.12 -13.53
C SER A 250 -4.57 -12.50 -12.90
N SER A 251 -3.80 -12.59 -11.82
CA SER A 251 -3.50 -13.86 -11.14
C SER A 251 -2.89 -13.63 -9.74
N LEU A 252 -2.94 -14.68 -8.93
CA LEU A 252 -2.37 -14.73 -7.59
C LEU A 252 -1.55 -16.00 -7.39
N PRO A 253 -0.59 -16.02 -6.44
CA PRO A 253 0.20 -17.21 -6.17
C PRO A 253 -0.65 -18.42 -5.80
N GLY A 254 -0.18 -19.62 -6.17
CA GLY A 254 -0.83 -20.88 -5.83
C GLY A 254 -2.20 -21.09 -6.46
N GLY A 255 -2.55 -20.34 -7.50
CA GLY A 255 -3.86 -20.44 -8.17
C GLY A 255 -5.01 -19.85 -7.34
N ALA A 256 -4.70 -19.10 -6.26
CA ALA A 256 -5.70 -18.39 -5.47
C ALA A 256 -6.45 -17.36 -6.32
N HIS A 257 -7.69 -17.04 -5.91
CA HIS A 257 -8.50 -16.03 -6.57
C HIS A 257 -8.79 -14.81 -5.68
N ILE A 258 -8.37 -14.86 -4.43
CA ILE A 258 -8.40 -13.75 -3.48
C ILE A 258 -7.14 -13.74 -2.62
N GLU A 259 -6.63 -12.53 -2.34
CA GLU A 259 -5.56 -12.25 -1.41
C GLU A 259 -5.92 -11.00 -0.59
N TYR A 260 -5.65 -11.01 0.71
CA TYR A 260 -5.76 -9.83 1.57
C TYR A 260 -4.41 -9.48 2.15
N THR A 261 -4.03 -8.20 2.05
CA THR A 261 -2.94 -7.61 2.83
C THR A 261 -3.47 -6.50 3.72
N GLY A 262 -2.66 -6.00 4.64
CA GLY A 262 -3.06 -4.83 5.38
C GLY A 262 -2.09 -4.36 6.43
N VAL A 263 -2.48 -3.26 7.07
CA VAL A 263 -1.77 -2.63 8.18
C VAL A 263 -2.71 -2.53 9.38
N ALA A 264 -2.22 -2.95 10.54
CA ALA A 264 -2.91 -2.78 11.82
C ALA A 264 -2.10 -1.89 12.76
N VAL A 265 -2.79 -1.07 13.55
CA VAL A 265 -2.18 -0.29 14.63
C VAL A 265 -2.11 -1.15 15.89
N ARG A 266 -1.05 -1.00 16.72
CA ARG A 266 -0.92 -1.78 17.96
C ARG A 266 -1.83 -1.28 19.08
N ASP A 267 -1.98 0.02 19.21
CA ASP A 267 -2.85 0.65 20.24
C ASP A 267 -4.12 1.17 19.58
N LEU A 268 -5.27 0.61 19.94
CA LEU A 268 -6.58 1.05 19.45
C LEU A 268 -6.88 2.54 19.73
N LYS A 269 -6.27 3.14 20.74
CA LYS A 269 -6.40 4.57 21.01
C LYS A 269 -5.78 5.44 19.91
N GLN A 270 -4.86 4.87 19.14
CA GLN A 270 -4.22 5.52 17.99
C GLN A 270 -5.02 5.32 16.69
N ARG A 271 -6.08 4.48 16.71
CA ARG A 271 -6.95 4.24 15.56
C ARG A 271 -8.13 5.21 15.57
N ARG A 272 -8.32 5.94 14.47
CA ARG A 272 -9.48 6.83 14.30
C ARG A 272 -9.92 6.86 12.84
N ALA A 273 -11.13 6.37 12.57
CA ALA A 273 -11.74 6.51 11.24
C ALA A 273 -12.12 7.98 10.98
N VAL A 274 -11.94 8.41 9.73
CA VAL A 274 -12.24 9.76 9.23
C VAL A 274 -13.22 9.63 8.08
N ARG A 275 -14.29 10.42 8.11
CA ARG A 275 -15.32 10.41 7.08
C ARG A 275 -15.90 11.81 6.91
N PRO A 276 -15.91 12.37 5.70
CA PRO A 276 -16.58 13.63 5.41
C PRO A 276 -18.03 13.65 5.90
N LYS A 277 -18.48 14.75 6.45
CA LYS A 277 -19.80 14.87 7.12
C LYS A 277 -20.97 14.57 6.19
N ASN A 278 -20.81 14.85 4.90
CA ASN A 278 -21.81 14.60 3.86
C ASN A 278 -21.79 13.17 3.27
N MET A 279 -20.85 12.32 3.75
CA MET A 279 -20.71 10.95 3.26
C MET A 279 -21.36 9.96 4.24
N PRO A 280 -22.27 9.08 3.79
CA PRO A 280 -22.86 8.05 4.65
C PRO A 280 -21.81 7.01 5.09
N PRO A 281 -21.99 6.34 6.24
CA PRO A 281 -21.14 5.24 6.63
C PRO A 281 -21.28 4.06 5.66
N SER A 282 -20.20 3.32 5.48
CA SER A 282 -20.13 2.16 4.60
C SER A 282 -19.87 0.89 5.40
N PRO A 283 -20.46 -0.26 5.03
CA PRO A 283 -20.14 -1.56 5.63
C PRO A 283 -18.78 -2.11 5.19
N THR A 284 -18.15 -1.54 4.18
CA THR A 284 -16.99 -2.15 3.54
C THR A 284 -15.72 -1.29 3.58
N ALA A 285 -15.82 0.03 3.70
CA ALA A 285 -14.66 0.89 3.74
C ALA A 285 -14.94 2.22 4.47
N SER A 286 -14.07 2.61 5.40
CA SER A 286 -13.97 3.99 5.85
C SER A 286 -13.21 4.81 4.80
N PRO A 287 -13.57 6.06 4.53
CA PRO A 287 -12.82 6.90 3.59
C PRO A 287 -11.33 6.99 3.93
N CYS A 288 -11.01 7.25 5.20
CA CYS A 288 -9.65 7.17 5.72
C CYS A 288 -9.64 6.69 7.19
N VAL A 289 -8.48 6.18 7.63
CA VAL A 289 -8.26 5.76 9.03
C VAL A 289 -6.86 6.19 9.48
N PHE A 290 -6.79 6.84 10.63
CA PHE A 290 -5.52 7.13 11.30
C PHE A 290 -4.94 5.92 12.02
N ALA A 291 -3.61 5.78 11.92
CA ALA A 291 -2.74 5.05 12.84
C ALA A 291 -1.77 6.07 13.45
N GLY A 292 -2.07 6.57 14.63
CA GLY A 292 -1.30 7.67 15.22
C GLY A 292 -1.35 8.94 14.37
N ASN A 293 -0.20 9.37 13.86
CA ASN A 293 -0.07 10.53 12.98
C ASN A 293 -0.19 10.20 11.49
N THR A 294 -0.30 8.93 11.12
CA THR A 294 -0.39 8.47 9.72
C THR A 294 -1.83 8.19 9.34
N LEU A 295 -2.28 8.79 8.25
CA LEU A 295 -3.60 8.63 7.66
C LEU A 295 -3.51 7.69 6.45
N TYR A 296 -4.27 6.60 6.47
CA TYR A 296 -4.46 5.69 5.35
C TYR A 296 -5.79 5.98 4.70
N CYS A 297 -5.83 6.34 3.42
CA CYS A 297 -7.05 6.64 2.69
C CYS A 297 -7.37 5.56 1.65
N SER A 298 -8.64 5.17 1.61
CA SER A 298 -9.20 4.25 0.64
C SER A 298 -8.92 4.72 -0.79
N ALA A 299 -8.85 3.77 -1.70
CA ALA A 299 -8.84 4.11 -3.11
C ALA A 299 -10.12 4.90 -3.46
N LYS A 300 -9.93 5.94 -4.22
CA LYS A 300 -10.97 6.76 -4.84
C LYS A 300 -10.76 6.75 -6.34
N SER A 301 -11.85 6.86 -7.05
CA SER A 301 -11.90 7.01 -8.50
C SER A 301 -12.60 8.31 -8.87
N GLY A 302 -12.67 8.59 -10.17
CA GLY A 302 -13.33 9.77 -10.72
C GLY A 302 -14.86 9.77 -10.60
N PHE A 303 -15.42 9.01 -9.67
CA PHE A 303 -16.86 8.89 -9.45
C PHE A 303 -17.46 10.20 -8.96
N ILE A 304 -18.51 10.66 -9.67
CA ILE A 304 -19.33 11.83 -9.33
C ILE A 304 -20.69 11.31 -8.89
N PRO A 305 -21.08 11.42 -7.61
CA PRO A 305 -22.40 11.00 -7.15
C PRO A 305 -23.52 11.75 -7.86
N GLY A 306 -24.63 11.07 -8.17
CA GLY A 306 -25.79 11.65 -8.84
C GLY A 306 -27.06 10.86 -8.61
N ALA A 307 -28.21 11.42 -9.05
CA ALA A 307 -29.54 10.87 -8.80
C ALA A 307 -29.76 9.46 -9.42
N HIS A 308 -29.00 9.11 -10.44
CA HIS A 308 -29.11 7.84 -11.19
C HIS A 308 -27.88 6.95 -11.05
N GLY A 309 -27.30 6.88 -9.85
CA GLY A 309 -26.13 6.03 -9.56
C GLY A 309 -24.79 6.75 -9.74
N GLY A 310 -24.78 7.98 -10.25
CA GLY A 310 -23.57 8.76 -10.50
C GLY A 310 -22.94 8.48 -11.87
N VAL A 311 -21.87 9.20 -12.17
CA VAL A 311 -21.22 9.18 -13.49
C VAL A 311 -19.69 9.26 -13.37
N TYR A 312 -19.01 8.84 -14.44
CA TYR A 312 -17.59 9.08 -14.67
C TYR A 312 -17.41 9.99 -15.90
N ALA A 313 -16.36 10.80 -15.89
CA ALA A 313 -15.93 11.52 -17.07
C ALA A 313 -15.36 10.55 -18.13
N ASN A 314 -15.25 11.00 -19.36
CA ASN A 314 -14.86 10.17 -20.51
C ASN A 314 -13.35 10.04 -20.74
N THR A 315 -12.52 10.66 -19.90
CA THR A 315 -11.06 10.60 -20.02
C THR A 315 -10.41 10.44 -18.68
N THR A 316 -9.28 9.73 -18.63
CA THR A 316 -8.46 9.53 -17.45
C THR A 316 -8.07 10.84 -16.77
N ALA A 317 -7.69 11.88 -17.54
CA ALA A 317 -7.33 13.19 -17.00
C ALA A 317 -8.51 13.87 -16.27
N HIS A 318 -9.72 13.77 -16.82
CA HIS A 318 -10.92 14.33 -16.17
C HIS A 318 -11.35 13.51 -14.96
N GLN A 319 -11.26 12.18 -15.04
CA GLN A 319 -11.54 11.31 -13.91
C GLN A 319 -10.55 11.59 -12.77
N LEU A 320 -9.24 11.73 -13.05
CA LEU A 320 -8.27 12.06 -12.02
C LEU A 320 -8.56 13.38 -11.32
N ARG A 321 -8.99 14.43 -12.03
CA ARG A 321 -9.40 15.69 -11.38
C ARG A 321 -10.48 15.47 -10.34
N GLN A 322 -11.46 14.62 -10.64
CA GLN A 322 -12.50 14.26 -9.71
C GLN A 322 -11.99 13.37 -8.58
N THR A 323 -11.12 12.41 -8.87
CA THR A 323 -10.45 11.58 -7.86
C THR A 323 -9.69 12.44 -6.86
N MET A 324 -8.92 13.41 -7.34
CA MET A 324 -8.19 14.34 -6.48
C MET A 324 -9.16 15.20 -5.65
N ARG A 325 -10.31 15.61 -6.20
CA ARG A 325 -11.36 16.29 -5.42
C ARG A 325 -11.93 15.38 -4.33
N ASN A 326 -12.23 14.11 -4.67
CA ASN A 326 -12.75 13.12 -3.71
C ASN A 326 -11.71 12.82 -2.60
N GLN A 327 -10.41 12.83 -2.91
CA GLN A 327 -9.34 12.67 -1.92
C GLN A 327 -9.14 13.94 -1.09
N LEU A 328 -9.29 15.13 -1.70
CA LEU A 328 -9.20 16.39 -0.95
C LEU A 328 -10.28 16.48 0.15
N ASP A 329 -11.52 16.09 -0.13
CA ASP A 329 -12.59 16.07 0.87
C ASP A 329 -12.23 15.19 2.07
N ASN A 330 -11.55 14.06 1.84
CA ASN A 330 -11.05 13.17 2.90
C ASN A 330 -9.91 13.82 3.71
N LEU A 331 -8.97 14.48 3.03
CA LEU A 331 -7.84 15.16 3.67
C LEU A 331 -8.32 16.37 4.50
N GLU A 332 -9.23 17.19 3.95
CA GLU A 332 -9.82 18.35 4.67
C GLU A 332 -10.56 17.90 5.94
N GLU A 333 -11.35 16.82 5.90
CA GLU A 333 -11.99 16.26 7.09
C GLU A 333 -10.98 15.75 8.13
N ALA A 334 -9.80 15.32 7.66
CA ALA A 334 -8.68 14.94 8.50
C ALA A 334 -7.84 16.16 8.96
N GLU A 335 -8.19 17.39 8.58
CA GLU A 335 -7.40 18.62 8.80
C GLU A 335 -5.99 18.50 8.18
N MET A 336 -5.92 17.96 6.96
CA MET A 336 -4.70 17.73 6.19
C MET A 336 -4.84 18.26 4.75
N THR A 337 -3.71 18.32 4.05
CA THR A 337 -3.62 18.76 2.63
C THR A 337 -2.79 17.76 1.83
N PHE A 338 -2.72 17.96 0.51
CA PHE A 338 -1.86 17.14 -0.36
C PHE A 338 -0.36 17.28 -0.03
N ASP A 339 0.09 18.37 0.57
CA ASP A 339 1.50 18.55 0.96
C ASP A 339 1.95 17.57 2.06
N GLN A 340 1.01 16.88 2.70
CA GLN A 340 1.26 15.87 3.72
C GLN A 340 1.18 14.44 3.19
N VAL A 341 0.82 14.27 1.91
CA VAL A 341 0.78 12.95 1.26
C VAL A 341 2.21 12.47 1.01
N VAL A 342 2.48 11.26 1.47
CA VAL A 342 3.82 10.65 1.43
C VAL A 342 3.92 9.47 0.47
N SER A 343 2.78 8.83 0.15
CA SER A 343 2.72 7.70 -0.76
C SER A 343 1.38 7.64 -1.48
N THR A 344 1.40 7.26 -2.75
CA THR A 344 0.21 6.98 -3.57
C THR A 344 0.38 5.67 -4.32
N ASN A 345 -0.71 4.88 -4.41
CA ASN A 345 -0.81 3.75 -5.33
C ASN A 345 -1.85 4.11 -6.40
N VAL A 346 -1.43 4.04 -7.64
CA VAL A 346 -2.19 4.41 -8.84
C VAL A 346 -2.47 3.16 -9.65
N TYR A 347 -3.72 2.96 -10.00
CA TYR A 347 -4.22 1.83 -10.74
C TYR A 347 -4.93 2.36 -11.98
N LEU A 348 -4.33 2.16 -13.15
CA LEU A 348 -4.88 2.58 -14.44
C LEU A 348 -5.50 1.37 -15.16
N ASP A 349 -6.53 1.60 -15.94
CA ASP A 349 -7.07 0.58 -16.84
C ASP A 349 -6.22 0.43 -18.12
N ASP A 350 -5.41 1.44 -18.45
CA ASP A 350 -4.47 1.44 -19.58
C ASP A 350 -3.30 2.36 -19.30
N LEU A 351 -2.07 1.82 -19.28
CA LEU A 351 -0.85 2.59 -19.06
C LEU A 351 -0.53 3.58 -20.20
N SER A 352 -1.18 3.47 -21.36
CA SER A 352 -1.03 4.48 -22.41
C SER A 352 -1.48 5.88 -21.95
N ASP A 353 -2.32 5.96 -20.93
CA ASP A 353 -2.82 7.20 -20.33
C ASP A 353 -1.92 7.77 -19.21
N VAL A 354 -0.83 7.07 -18.86
CA VAL A 354 0.04 7.50 -17.76
C VAL A 354 0.51 8.94 -17.90
N ARG A 355 0.78 9.39 -19.14
CA ARG A 355 1.20 10.78 -19.38
C ARG A 355 0.07 11.77 -19.08
N ALA A 356 -1.15 11.49 -19.55
CA ALA A 356 -2.32 12.34 -19.28
C ALA A 356 -2.66 12.38 -17.78
N PHE A 357 -2.48 11.25 -17.09
CA PHE A 357 -2.57 11.16 -15.64
C PHE A 357 -1.49 12.03 -14.95
N ASP A 358 -0.23 11.90 -15.34
CA ASP A 358 0.91 12.61 -14.76
C ASP A 358 0.77 14.13 -14.89
N ASP A 359 0.34 14.62 -16.05
CA ASP A 359 0.14 16.06 -16.33
C ASP A 359 -0.91 16.69 -15.37
N VAL A 360 -1.89 15.92 -14.90
CA VAL A 360 -2.86 16.35 -13.90
C VAL A 360 -2.33 16.13 -12.49
N TYR A 361 -1.76 14.96 -12.21
CA TYR A 361 -1.32 14.54 -10.88
C TYR A 361 -0.37 15.54 -10.23
N VAL A 362 0.65 15.98 -10.95
CA VAL A 362 1.68 16.89 -10.41
C VAL A 362 1.15 18.26 -9.99
N GLN A 363 -0.02 18.68 -10.49
CA GLN A 363 -0.62 19.97 -10.18
C GLN A 363 -1.10 20.09 -8.73
N TYR A 364 -1.24 18.98 -8.04
CA TYR A 364 -1.78 18.95 -6.66
C TYR A 364 -0.71 18.95 -5.57
N PHE A 365 0.57 18.83 -5.93
CA PHE A 365 1.67 18.76 -4.97
C PHE A 365 2.61 19.95 -5.12
N ASN A 366 2.74 20.78 -4.08
CA ASN A 366 3.56 21.99 -4.10
C ASN A 366 4.91 21.82 -3.39
N GLY A 367 5.13 20.68 -2.74
CA GLY A 367 6.32 20.40 -1.93
C GLY A 367 7.04 19.13 -2.34
N VAL A 368 7.19 18.23 -1.39
CA VAL A 368 7.76 16.89 -1.62
C VAL A 368 6.75 16.07 -2.41
N LEU A 369 7.13 15.62 -3.60
CA LEU A 369 6.30 14.69 -4.36
C LEU A 369 6.23 13.35 -3.61
N PRO A 370 5.04 12.72 -3.52
CA PRO A 370 4.89 11.42 -2.85
C PRO A 370 5.74 10.31 -3.51
N ALA A 371 6.08 9.28 -2.77
CA ALA A 371 6.43 8.00 -3.35
C ALA A 371 5.22 7.45 -4.12
N ARG A 372 5.43 6.86 -5.31
CA ARG A 372 4.33 6.39 -6.15
C ARG A 372 4.60 5.01 -6.74
N THR A 373 3.57 4.19 -6.73
CA THR A 373 3.51 2.95 -7.49
C THR A 373 2.39 3.07 -8.51
N THR A 374 2.67 2.75 -9.77
CA THR A 374 1.66 2.76 -10.85
C THR A 374 1.65 1.41 -11.52
N ILE A 375 0.47 0.83 -11.71
CA ILE A 375 0.25 -0.43 -12.44
C ILE A 375 -0.96 -0.29 -13.38
N GLU A 376 -1.02 -1.15 -14.39
CA GLU A 376 -2.25 -1.41 -15.13
C GLU A 376 -2.99 -2.56 -14.43
N GLN A 377 -4.17 -2.26 -13.92
CA GLN A 377 -5.10 -3.26 -13.38
C GLN A 377 -5.83 -3.97 -14.53
N ILE A 378 -6.59 -5.01 -14.22
CA ILE A 378 -7.47 -5.62 -15.24
C ILE A 378 -8.53 -4.59 -15.62
N ALA A 379 -8.60 -4.27 -16.90
CA ALA A 379 -9.49 -3.26 -17.43
C ALA A 379 -10.98 -3.64 -17.25
N PRO A 380 -11.85 -2.69 -16.93
CA PRO A 380 -13.28 -2.94 -16.74
C PRO A 380 -14.04 -3.26 -18.03
N GLY A 381 -13.37 -3.28 -19.17
CA GLY A 381 -13.97 -3.56 -20.48
C GLY A 381 -13.77 -2.43 -21.49
N GLU A 382 -14.72 -2.28 -22.45
CA GLU A 382 -14.63 -1.24 -23.47
C GLU A 382 -14.75 0.16 -22.86
N ARG A 383 -13.88 1.09 -23.28
CA ARG A 383 -13.89 2.51 -22.90
C ARG A 383 -14.98 3.31 -23.63
N LYS A 384 -16.19 2.76 -23.64
CA LYS A 384 -17.37 3.38 -24.25
C LYS A 384 -18.44 3.56 -23.18
N PRO A 385 -19.30 4.57 -23.32
CA PRO A 385 -20.45 4.67 -22.44
C PRO A 385 -21.37 3.46 -22.62
N ASP A 386 -22.02 3.07 -21.54
CA ASP A 386 -23.10 2.08 -21.58
C ASP A 386 -24.39 2.66 -22.24
N LYS A 387 -25.47 1.89 -22.22
CA LYS A 387 -26.79 2.30 -22.77
C LYS A 387 -27.40 3.53 -22.08
N ASP A 388 -26.93 3.86 -20.87
CA ASP A 388 -27.39 4.98 -20.05
C ASP A 388 -26.38 6.15 -20.08
N ASP A 389 -25.42 6.13 -21.03
CA ASP A 389 -24.36 7.11 -21.26
C ASP A 389 -23.35 7.24 -20.09
N HIS A 390 -23.16 6.14 -19.33
CA HIS A 390 -22.19 6.07 -18.26
C HIS A 390 -20.86 5.51 -18.75
N TYR A 391 -19.78 6.29 -18.60
CA TYR A 391 -18.42 5.85 -18.89
C TYR A 391 -17.89 4.92 -17.78
N PRO A 392 -16.98 3.97 -18.11
CA PRO A 392 -16.33 3.13 -17.11
C PRO A 392 -15.35 3.91 -16.23
N ASP A 393 -14.98 3.32 -15.11
CA ASP A 393 -13.88 3.77 -14.25
C ASP A 393 -12.53 3.48 -14.95
N LEU A 394 -11.73 4.52 -15.20
CA LEU A 394 -10.46 4.44 -15.95
C LEU A 394 -9.24 4.49 -15.02
N GLU A 395 -9.43 4.87 -13.76
CA GLU A 395 -8.34 4.99 -12.81
C GLU A 395 -8.86 5.00 -11.37
N GLN A 396 -8.04 4.54 -10.47
CA GLN A 396 -8.27 4.75 -9.04
C GLN A 396 -6.94 4.97 -8.32
N MET A 397 -6.99 5.67 -7.19
CA MET A 397 -5.82 6.00 -6.40
C MET A 397 -6.10 5.93 -4.90
N SER A 398 -5.25 5.20 -4.17
CA SER A 398 -5.16 5.27 -2.71
C SER A 398 -3.97 6.12 -2.28
N LEU A 399 -4.02 6.67 -1.07
CA LEU A 399 -2.93 7.48 -0.54
C LEU A 399 -2.67 7.25 0.95
N ILE A 400 -1.43 7.58 1.34
CA ILE A 400 -0.99 7.65 2.73
C ILE A 400 -0.49 9.07 2.97
N ALA A 401 -0.96 9.70 4.05
CA ALA A 401 -0.53 11.03 4.48
C ALA A 401 -0.02 11.01 5.92
N VAL A 402 0.91 11.89 6.28
CA VAL A 402 1.48 11.95 7.63
C VAL A 402 1.38 13.36 8.18
N ARG A 403 0.77 13.52 9.37
CA ARG A 403 0.72 14.79 10.09
C ARG A 403 2.11 15.17 10.58
N ASN A 404 2.55 16.38 10.26
CA ASN A 404 3.73 16.97 10.89
C ASN A 404 3.38 17.33 12.34
N THR A 405 4.09 16.75 13.30
CA THR A 405 3.86 16.95 14.75
C THR A 405 4.39 18.29 15.27
N SER A 406 4.82 19.21 14.40
CA SER A 406 5.48 20.46 14.77
C SER A 406 4.56 21.65 15.14
N ASN A 407 3.22 21.45 15.25
CA ASN A 407 2.28 22.48 15.66
C ASN A 407 1.25 21.93 16.67
N ARG A 408 1.66 21.77 17.92
CA ARG A 408 0.82 21.88 19.11
C ARG A 408 1.56 22.59 20.24
#